data_25acf9ca5113ca391bb74169bd30549d
#
_entry.id   25acf9ca5113ca391bb74169bd30549d
#
_cell.length_a   1.000
_cell.length_b   1.000
_cell.length_c   1.000
_cell.angle_alpha   90.00
_cell.angle_beta   90.00
_cell.angle_gamma   90.00
#
_symmetry.space_group_name_H-M   'P 1'
#
loop_
_entity.id
_entity.type
_entity.pdbx_description
1 polymer ?
#
loop_
_entity_poly.entity_id
_entity_poly.type
_entity_poly.pdbx_seq_one_letter_code
_entity_poly.pdbx_strand_id
1 'polypeptide(L)'
;MEPLNVTESAEVFTCNAYLIDGETPTLVDAGTMPGVEEIIADHVDSLDRVVLTHQHGDHVAELAAVLSAFDADVYAYDDHPHRTHSIDDGDSITMGDETFEVVYTPGHAADHLSFISESTLFSGDVVVYNDGAFDDGSFGRTDRPGQSRERLIESLKTILDRLPDSVTSMYAGHGGAFHATDDETVRTMIERALERAERREPKYPE
;
A
#
# COMPACT_ATOMS: atom_id res chain seq x y z
N MET A 1 -10.67 -0.46 12.80
CA MET A 1 -11.50 -1.39 11.97
C MET A 1 -10.56 -2.07 11.00
N GLU A 2 -10.79 -3.35 10.64
CA GLU A 2 -9.94 -4.07 9.69
C GLU A 2 -10.27 -3.60 8.25
N PRO A 3 -9.29 -3.16 7.46
CA PRO A 3 -9.50 -2.77 6.07
C PRO A 3 -10.00 -3.94 5.21
N LEU A 4 -10.98 -3.68 4.35
CA LEU A 4 -11.52 -4.66 3.41
C LEU A 4 -10.71 -4.65 2.11
N ASN A 5 -10.15 -5.78 1.70
CA ASN A 5 -9.58 -5.91 0.35
C ASN A 5 -10.70 -6.06 -0.69
N VAL A 6 -11.01 -4.98 -1.41
CA VAL A 6 -12.09 -4.96 -2.42
C VAL A 6 -11.71 -5.64 -3.73
N THR A 7 -10.45 -6.01 -3.89
CA THR A 7 -9.94 -6.74 -5.07
C THR A 7 -9.62 -8.21 -4.78
N GLU A 8 -9.96 -8.74 -3.59
CA GLU A 8 -9.62 -10.11 -3.18
C GLU A 8 -10.15 -11.18 -4.15
N SER A 9 -11.32 -10.96 -4.76
CA SER A 9 -11.95 -11.89 -5.68
C SER A 9 -11.50 -11.75 -7.15
N ALA A 10 -10.48 -10.94 -7.42
CA ALA A 10 -10.03 -10.67 -8.79
C ALA A 10 -9.49 -11.93 -9.49
N GLU A 11 -9.94 -12.19 -10.70
CA GLU A 11 -9.40 -13.23 -11.59
C GLU A 11 -8.29 -12.71 -12.52
N VAL A 12 -7.99 -11.40 -12.45
CA VAL A 12 -6.94 -10.71 -13.21
C VAL A 12 -5.81 -10.27 -12.29
N PHE A 13 -4.63 -10.04 -12.84
CA PHE A 13 -3.54 -9.47 -12.05
C PHE A 13 -3.88 -8.04 -11.63
N THR A 14 -3.90 -7.80 -10.34
CA THR A 14 -4.22 -6.51 -9.71
C THR A 14 -3.41 -6.32 -8.43
N CYS A 15 -3.31 -5.10 -7.93
CA CYS A 15 -2.92 -4.88 -6.55
C CYS A 15 -4.08 -5.22 -5.60
N ASN A 16 -3.77 -5.35 -4.32
CA ASN A 16 -4.75 -5.26 -3.25
C ASN A 16 -5.19 -3.80 -3.12
N ALA A 17 -6.49 -3.54 -3.24
CA ALA A 17 -7.09 -2.25 -2.95
C ALA A 17 -7.89 -2.34 -1.65
N TYR A 18 -7.63 -1.44 -0.70
CA TYR A 18 -8.18 -1.56 0.65
C TYR A 18 -9.18 -0.44 0.95
N LEU A 19 -10.43 -0.82 1.21
CA LEU A 19 -11.45 0.08 1.73
C LEU A 19 -11.35 0.15 3.26
N ILE A 20 -11.23 1.36 3.78
CA ILE A 20 -11.24 1.68 5.21
C ILE A 20 -12.52 2.45 5.48
N ASP A 21 -13.47 1.81 6.15
CA ASP A 21 -14.70 2.45 6.63
C ASP A 21 -14.44 3.28 7.90
N GLY A 22 -15.34 4.20 8.26
CA GLY A 22 -15.24 5.05 9.45
C GLY A 22 -15.75 6.47 9.20
N GLU A 23 -15.30 7.44 10.01
CA GLU A 23 -15.68 8.85 9.85
C GLU A 23 -15.19 9.47 8.53
N THR A 24 -14.12 8.91 7.96
CA THR A 24 -13.55 9.34 6.67
C THR A 24 -13.31 8.12 5.78
N PRO A 25 -14.37 7.60 5.11
CA PRO A 25 -14.23 6.44 4.25
C PRO A 25 -13.18 6.65 3.18
N THR A 26 -12.17 5.78 3.16
CA THR A 26 -10.99 5.95 2.30
C THR A 26 -10.66 4.65 1.56
N LEU A 27 -10.33 4.77 0.29
CA LEU A 27 -9.77 3.69 -0.51
C LEU A 27 -8.26 3.89 -0.67
N VAL A 28 -7.48 2.86 -0.37
CA VAL A 28 -6.04 2.81 -0.65
C VAL A 28 -5.84 2.03 -1.94
N ASP A 29 -5.38 2.71 -3.00
CA ASP A 29 -5.29 2.23 -4.38
C ASP A 29 -6.64 1.83 -4.98
N ALA A 30 -6.69 1.55 -6.29
CA ALA A 30 -7.95 1.24 -6.98
C ALA A 30 -7.95 -0.09 -7.74
N GLY A 31 -6.77 -0.68 -7.96
CA GLY A 31 -6.66 -1.97 -8.65
C GLY A 31 -6.94 -1.91 -10.16
N THR A 32 -7.14 -3.12 -10.73
CA THR A 32 -7.49 -3.34 -12.14
C THR A 32 -8.75 -4.20 -12.29
N MET A 33 -9.46 -4.48 -11.19
CA MET A 33 -10.64 -5.35 -11.21
C MET A 33 -11.87 -4.55 -11.62
N PRO A 34 -12.45 -4.77 -12.82
CA PRO A 34 -13.67 -4.09 -13.23
C PRO A 34 -14.82 -4.36 -12.24
N GLY A 35 -15.60 -3.32 -11.92
CA GLY A 35 -16.71 -3.42 -10.98
C GLY A 35 -16.29 -3.25 -9.51
N VAL A 36 -15.05 -2.87 -9.23
CA VAL A 36 -14.58 -2.60 -7.85
C VAL A 36 -15.42 -1.51 -7.19
N GLU A 37 -15.91 -0.53 -7.94
CA GLU A 37 -16.80 0.54 -7.46
C GLU A 37 -18.16 0.00 -6.94
N GLU A 38 -18.67 -1.09 -7.53
CA GLU A 38 -19.89 -1.74 -7.07
C GLU A 38 -19.65 -2.43 -5.71
N ILE A 39 -18.49 -3.07 -5.55
CA ILE A 39 -18.10 -3.69 -4.27
C ILE A 39 -17.95 -2.63 -3.18
N ILE A 40 -17.33 -1.49 -3.49
CA ILE A 40 -17.21 -0.37 -2.55
C ILE A 40 -18.60 0.13 -2.14
N ALA A 41 -19.53 0.31 -3.12
CA ALA A 41 -20.88 0.79 -2.87
C ALA A 41 -21.74 -0.19 -2.03
N ASP A 42 -21.42 -1.46 -2.00
CA ASP A 42 -22.08 -2.45 -1.13
C ASP A 42 -21.67 -2.29 0.36
N HIS A 43 -20.59 -1.54 0.64
CA HIS A 43 -20.04 -1.40 1.99
C HIS A 43 -20.15 0.02 2.55
N VAL A 44 -20.09 1.06 1.72
CA VAL A 44 -20.17 2.46 2.14
C VAL A 44 -21.11 3.26 1.25
N ASP A 45 -21.85 4.19 1.84
CA ASP A 45 -22.76 5.10 1.11
C ASP A 45 -21.98 6.23 0.38
N SER A 46 -20.80 6.58 0.87
CA SER A 46 -19.91 7.62 0.31
C SER A 46 -18.46 7.20 0.45
N LEU A 47 -17.62 7.70 -0.44
CA LEU A 47 -16.16 7.60 -0.35
C LEU A 47 -15.60 9.01 -0.33
N ASP A 48 -14.89 9.38 0.74
CA ASP A 48 -14.38 10.74 0.90
C ASP A 48 -13.08 10.92 0.13
N ARG A 49 -12.25 9.89 0.06
CA ARG A 49 -10.94 9.98 -0.58
C ARG A 49 -10.41 8.66 -1.13
N VAL A 50 -9.55 8.79 -2.13
CA VAL A 50 -8.65 7.73 -2.59
C VAL A 50 -7.22 8.18 -2.33
N VAL A 51 -6.41 7.36 -1.69
CA VAL A 51 -4.98 7.61 -1.52
C VAL A 51 -4.19 6.62 -2.36
N LEU A 52 -3.23 7.11 -3.14
CA LEU A 52 -2.42 6.26 -3.99
C LEU A 52 -1.07 6.00 -3.32
N THR A 53 -0.70 4.72 -3.21
CA THR A 53 0.65 4.35 -2.80
C THR A 53 1.65 4.71 -3.89
N HIS A 54 1.32 4.43 -5.15
CA HIS A 54 2.09 4.81 -6.33
C HIS A 54 1.24 4.62 -7.60
N GLN A 55 1.76 5.03 -8.77
CA GLN A 55 0.97 5.11 -9.99
C GLN A 55 1.27 4.00 -11.01
N HIS A 56 1.70 2.80 -10.59
CA HIS A 56 1.72 1.66 -11.51
C HIS A 56 0.31 1.30 -11.95
N GLY A 57 0.18 0.81 -13.20
CA GLY A 57 -1.13 0.57 -13.81
C GLY A 57 -2.03 -0.37 -13.04
N ASP A 58 -1.47 -1.34 -12.33
CA ASP A 58 -2.20 -2.28 -11.48
C ASP A 58 -2.72 -1.67 -10.18
N HIS A 59 -2.32 -0.44 -9.83
CA HIS A 59 -2.83 0.31 -8.69
C HIS A 59 -3.88 1.37 -9.05
N VAL A 60 -3.89 1.85 -10.32
CA VAL A 60 -4.71 3.02 -10.70
C VAL A 60 -5.69 2.77 -11.84
N ALA A 61 -5.74 1.57 -12.43
CA ALA A 61 -6.53 1.34 -13.64
C ALA A 61 -8.03 1.60 -13.45
N GLU A 62 -8.60 1.24 -12.30
CA GLU A 62 -10.02 1.43 -11.99
C GLU A 62 -10.32 2.77 -11.27
N LEU A 63 -9.31 3.63 -11.05
CA LEU A 63 -9.51 4.91 -10.37
C LEU A 63 -10.60 5.77 -11.03
N ALA A 64 -10.67 5.81 -12.36
CA ALA A 64 -11.69 6.56 -13.08
C ALA A 64 -13.10 5.99 -12.86
N ALA A 65 -13.26 4.66 -12.75
CA ALA A 65 -14.54 4.02 -12.45
C ALA A 65 -14.98 4.35 -11.02
N VAL A 66 -14.08 4.25 -10.04
CA VAL A 66 -14.34 4.64 -8.65
C VAL A 66 -14.77 6.10 -8.57
N LEU A 67 -14.06 7.04 -9.22
CA LEU A 67 -14.41 8.47 -9.22
C LEU A 67 -15.69 8.80 -10.01
N SER A 68 -16.12 7.91 -10.89
CA SER A 68 -17.42 8.06 -11.56
C SER A 68 -18.59 7.65 -10.66
N ALA A 69 -18.36 6.78 -9.70
CA ALA A 69 -19.35 6.32 -8.73
C ALA A 69 -19.36 7.20 -7.47
N PHE A 70 -18.18 7.73 -7.07
CA PHE A 70 -18.01 8.51 -5.84
C PHE A 70 -17.32 9.83 -6.13
N ASP A 71 -17.80 10.91 -5.50
CA ASP A 71 -17.17 12.27 -5.57
C ASP A 71 -16.05 12.36 -4.54
N ALA A 72 -14.99 11.54 -4.74
CA ALA A 72 -13.89 11.39 -3.79
C ALA A 72 -12.69 12.27 -4.18
N ASP A 73 -12.00 12.82 -3.17
CA ASP A 73 -10.70 13.47 -3.35
C ASP A 73 -9.59 12.45 -3.61
N VAL A 74 -8.65 12.77 -4.49
CA VAL A 74 -7.50 11.90 -4.82
C VAL A 74 -6.21 12.49 -4.30
N TYR A 75 -5.55 11.75 -3.43
CA TYR A 75 -4.27 12.09 -2.82
C TYR A 75 -3.15 11.26 -3.44
N ALA A 76 -2.13 11.91 -3.97
CA ALA A 76 -0.97 11.25 -4.56
C ALA A 76 0.29 12.13 -4.43
N TYR A 77 1.47 11.51 -4.47
CA TYR A 77 2.76 12.20 -4.45
C TYR A 77 3.00 12.94 -5.77
N ASP A 78 3.14 12.22 -6.88
CA ASP A 78 3.36 12.80 -8.20
C ASP A 78 2.05 13.24 -8.88
N ASP A 79 2.17 14.06 -9.93
CA ASP A 79 1.02 14.49 -10.74
C ASP A 79 0.30 13.29 -11.36
N HIS A 80 -1.03 13.32 -11.24
CA HIS A 80 -1.94 12.35 -11.87
C HIS A 80 -3.15 13.11 -12.43
N PRO A 81 -3.75 12.71 -13.57
CA PRO A 81 -4.92 13.41 -14.15
C PRO A 81 -6.10 13.60 -13.19
N HIS A 82 -6.24 12.70 -12.22
CA HIS A 82 -7.31 12.73 -11.22
C HIS A 82 -6.86 13.26 -9.85
N ARG A 83 -5.57 13.59 -9.64
CA ARG A 83 -5.09 14.10 -8.35
C ARG A 83 -5.74 15.43 -8.01
N THR A 84 -6.42 15.50 -6.86
CA THR A 84 -6.98 16.75 -6.30
C THR A 84 -6.05 17.35 -5.26
N HIS A 85 -5.30 16.51 -4.53
CA HIS A 85 -4.38 16.90 -3.46
C HIS A 85 -3.00 16.26 -3.61
N SER A 86 -1.96 17.06 -3.48
CA SER A 86 -0.60 16.58 -3.30
C SER A 86 -0.37 16.20 -1.83
N ILE A 87 0.31 15.09 -1.59
CA ILE A 87 0.79 14.71 -0.26
C ILE A 87 2.27 14.35 -0.33
N ASP A 88 3.01 14.74 0.72
CA ASP A 88 4.46 14.63 0.80
C ASP A 88 4.90 13.89 2.07
N ASP A 89 6.20 13.58 2.14
CA ASP A 89 6.82 12.94 3.30
C ASP A 89 6.61 13.75 4.59
N GLY A 90 6.14 13.11 5.63
CA GLY A 90 5.86 13.71 6.93
C GLY A 90 4.48 14.39 7.05
N ASP A 91 3.70 14.42 5.97
CA ASP A 91 2.29 14.83 6.07
C ASP A 91 1.49 13.83 6.91
N SER A 92 0.31 14.27 7.33
CA SER A 92 -0.66 13.43 8.04
C SER A 92 -1.96 13.36 7.28
N ILE A 93 -2.52 12.16 7.14
CA ILE A 93 -3.81 11.94 6.49
C ILE A 93 -4.71 11.08 7.36
N THR A 94 -5.98 11.47 7.51
CA THR A 94 -6.98 10.64 8.19
C THR A 94 -7.60 9.68 7.19
N MET A 95 -7.63 8.39 7.52
CA MET A 95 -8.27 7.32 6.76
C MET A 95 -9.11 6.48 7.72
N GLY A 96 -10.42 6.36 7.44
CA GLY A 96 -11.37 5.82 8.43
C GLY A 96 -11.40 6.67 9.68
N ASP A 97 -11.08 6.07 10.82
CA ASP A 97 -11.04 6.71 12.14
C ASP A 97 -9.61 6.95 12.64
N GLU A 98 -8.58 6.61 11.84
CA GLU A 98 -7.18 6.73 12.24
C GLU A 98 -6.44 7.81 11.43
N THR A 99 -5.41 8.39 12.06
CA THR A 99 -4.48 9.30 11.39
C THR A 99 -3.20 8.57 11.05
N PHE A 100 -2.77 8.69 9.81
CA PHE A 100 -1.58 8.07 9.26
C PHE A 100 -0.52 9.11 8.93
N GLU A 101 0.73 8.85 9.31
CA GLU A 101 1.88 9.55 8.78
C GLU A 101 2.14 9.07 7.35
N VAL A 102 2.39 10.01 6.44
CA VAL A 102 2.80 9.74 5.07
C VAL A 102 4.31 9.60 5.04
N VAL A 103 4.80 8.48 4.55
CA VAL A 103 6.24 8.19 4.46
C VAL A 103 6.62 8.00 3.00
N TYR A 104 7.53 8.83 2.48
CA TYR A 104 8.05 8.67 1.13
C TYR A 104 9.04 7.50 1.07
N THR A 105 8.69 6.49 0.30
CA THR A 105 9.37 5.18 0.27
C THR A 105 9.72 4.73 -1.16
N PRO A 106 10.53 5.52 -1.89
CA PRO A 106 10.87 5.23 -3.27
C PRO A 106 11.77 3.99 -3.41
N GLY A 107 11.76 3.41 -4.62
CA GLY A 107 12.62 2.27 -4.97
C GLY A 107 11.92 1.27 -5.85
N HIS A 108 10.72 0.80 -5.46
CA HIS A 108 9.81 0.08 -6.34
C HIS A 108 9.21 1.00 -7.40
N ALA A 109 8.76 2.18 -7.00
CA ALA A 109 8.39 3.29 -7.87
C ALA A 109 9.01 4.59 -7.35
N ALA A 110 9.15 5.60 -8.21
CA ALA A 110 9.76 6.87 -7.83
C ALA A 110 8.84 7.73 -6.94
N ASP A 111 7.54 7.57 -7.11
CA ASP A 111 6.45 8.28 -6.44
C ASP A 111 5.86 7.51 -5.24
N HIS A 112 6.52 6.43 -4.79
CA HIS A 112 5.95 5.51 -3.82
C HIS A 112 5.83 6.12 -2.43
N LEU A 113 4.66 5.93 -1.81
CA LEU A 113 4.32 6.27 -0.43
C LEU A 113 3.92 5.02 0.36
N SER A 114 4.24 5.03 1.64
CA SER A 114 3.66 4.15 2.66
C SER A 114 2.92 4.99 3.70
N PHE A 115 1.94 4.40 4.40
CA PHE A 115 1.13 5.10 5.39
C PHE A 115 1.20 4.34 6.72
N ILE A 116 1.60 5.03 7.80
CA ILE A 116 1.83 4.44 9.12
C ILE A 116 0.92 5.10 10.16
N SER A 117 0.10 4.31 10.86
CA SER A 117 -0.63 4.75 12.05
C SER A 117 -0.07 4.09 13.31
N GLU A 118 -0.72 4.30 14.45
CA GLU A 118 -0.39 3.63 15.72
C GLU A 118 -0.61 2.09 15.67
N SER A 119 -1.46 1.59 14.77
CA SER A 119 -1.83 0.18 14.72
C SER A 119 -1.51 -0.51 13.39
N THR A 120 -1.35 0.27 12.32
CA THR A 120 -1.43 -0.23 10.94
C THR A 120 -0.36 0.39 10.04
N LEU A 121 0.21 -0.43 9.16
CA LEU A 121 1.07 -0.02 8.04
C LEU A 121 0.40 -0.41 6.72
N PHE A 122 0.16 0.55 5.83
CA PHE A 122 -0.03 0.30 4.40
C PHE A 122 1.33 0.45 3.71
N SER A 123 1.92 -0.65 3.30
CA SER A 123 3.29 -0.69 2.78
C SER A 123 3.39 -0.48 1.26
N GLY A 124 2.23 -0.50 0.55
CA GLY A 124 2.26 -0.57 -0.91
C GLY A 124 3.16 -1.72 -1.37
N ASP A 125 4.05 -1.42 -2.30
CA ASP A 125 4.95 -2.42 -2.91
C ASP A 125 6.39 -2.35 -2.38
N VAL A 126 6.64 -1.63 -1.28
CA VAL A 126 7.99 -1.64 -0.66
C VAL A 126 8.20 -2.89 0.17
N VAL A 127 7.20 -3.27 0.97
CA VAL A 127 7.17 -4.55 1.70
C VAL A 127 5.95 -5.34 1.27
N VAL A 128 6.14 -6.62 0.99
CA VAL A 128 5.08 -7.56 0.60
C VAL A 128 5.16 -8.82 1.46
N TYR A 129 4.04 -9.52 1.62
CA TYR A 129 3.94 -10.71 2.44
C TYR A 129 3.20 -11.81 1.69
N ASN A 130 3.73 -13.04 1.71
CA ASN A 130 3.12 -14.20 1.04
C ASN A 130 2.72 -13.89 -0.42
N ASP A 131 3.64 -13.33 -1.19
CA ASP A 131 3.41 -12.87 -2.56
C ASP A 131 3.71 -13.93 -3.63
N GLY A 132 3.93 -15.16 -3.21
CA GLY A 132 4.26 -16.31 -4.05
C GLY A 132 5.75 -16.48 -4.34
N ALA A 133 6.59 -15.47 -4.06
CA ALA A 133 8.05 -15.60 -4.12
C ALA A 133 8.62 -15.97 -2.75
N PHE A 134 8.08 -15.38 -1.67
CA PHE A 134 8.44 -15.67 -0.29
C PHE A 134 7.19 -15.65 0.59
N ASP A 135 6.99 -16.69 1.38
CA ASP A 135 5.81 -16.84 2.24
C ASP A 135 5.88 -15.98 3.51
N ASP A 136 7.08 -15.61 3.95
CA ASP A 136 7.39 -15.00 5.24
C ASP A 136 7.84 -13.52 5.15
N GLY A 137 7.48 -12.84 4.08
CA GLY A 137 7.79 -11.42 3.86
C GLY A 137 9.01 -11.17 2.98
N SER A 138 8.89 -10.17 2.14
CA SER A 138 9.88 -9.76 1.15
C SER A 138 9.69 -8.29 0.77
N PHE A 139 10.42 -7.86 -0.23
CA PHE A 139 10.37 -6.50 -0.79
C PHE A 139 9.78 -6.51 -2.20
N GLY A 140 9.23 -5.38 -2.64
CA GLY A 140 8.73 -5.20 -4.00
C GLY A 140 9.80 -5.30 -5.07
N ARG A 141 9.40 -5.51 -6.32
CA ARG A 141 10.34 -5.59 -7.47
C ARG A 141 11.19 -4.34 -7.58
N THR A 142 12.44 -4.55 -8.00
CA THR A 142 13.43 -3.49 -8.25
C THR A 142 14.28 -3.76 -9.51
N ASP A 143 13.77 -4.61 -10.41
CA ASP A 143 14.49 -5.10 -11.59
C ASP A 143 14.01 -4.48 -12.92
N ARG A 144 13.07 -3.53 -12.87
CA ARG A 144 12.57 -2.82 -14.05
C ARG A 144 13.22 -1.44 -14.21
N PRO A 145 13.22 -0.86 -15.42
CA PRO A 145 13.68 0.51 -15.64
C PRO A 145 12.96 1.52 -14.72
N GLY A 146 13.71 2.41 -14.09
CA GLY A 146 13.18 3.39 -13.14
C GLY A 146 13.13 2.91 -11.68
N GLN A 147 13.28 1.61 -11.44
CA GLN A 147 13.35 1.04 -10.09
C GLN A 147 14.80 1.04 -9.55
N SER A 148 14.95 1.03 -8.24
CA SER A 148 16.25 1.00 -7.57
C SER A 148 16.17 0.23 -6.25
N ARG A 149 16.93 -0.86 -6.17
CA ARG A 149 17.06 -1.64 -4.94
C ARG A 149 17.75 -0.86 -3.82
N GLU A 150 18.74 -0.06 -4.18
CA GLU A 150 19.46 0.79 -3.22
C GLU A 150 18.49 1.79 -2.55
N ARG A 151 17.63 2.43 -3.33
CA ARG A 151 16.61 3.34 -2.78
C ARG A 151 15.56 2.59 -1.97
N LEU A 152 15.14 1.40 -2.39
CA LEU A 152 14.21 0.56 -1.65
C LEU A 152 14.80 0.14 -0.29
N ILE A 153 16.09 -0.19 -0.22
CA ILE A 153 16.78 -0.49 1.04
C ILE A 153 16.72 0.70 1.99
N GLU A 154 16.95 1.92 1.51
CA GLU A 154 16.84 3.13 2.35
C GLU A 154 15.38 3.38 2.78
N SER A 155 14.41 3.10 1.92
CA SER A 155 12.99 3.18 2.24
C SER A 155 12.58 2.18 3.34
N LEU A 156 13.07 0.93 3.27
CA LEU A 156 12.84 -0.06 4.33
C LEU A 156 13.41 0.39 5.68
N LYS A 157 14.61 0.99 5.69
CA LYS A 157 15.20 1.56 6.90
C LYS A 157 14.38 2.74 7.44
N THR A 158 13.90 3.62 6.53
CA THR A 158 13.04 4.74 6.92
C THR A 158 11.74 4.26 7.55
N ILE A 159 11.10 3.22 7.00
CA ILE A 159 9.91 2.61 7.61
C ILE A 159 10.25 2.08 9.01
N LEU A 160 11.33 1.31 9.16
CA LEU A 160 11.76 0.75 10.45
C LEU A 160 12.04 1.84 11.51
N ASP A 161 12.62 2.96 11.09
CA ASP A 161 12.92 4.08 12.00
C ASP A 161 11.66 4.81 12.47
N ARG A 162 10.60 4.86 11.64
CA ARG A 162 9.33 5.55 11.93
C ARG A 162 8.23 4.62 12.47
N LEU A 163 8.38 3.30 12.34
CA LEU A 163 7.37 2.32 12.72
C LEU A 163 7.18 2.28 14.25
N PRO A 164 6.01 2.62 14.79
CA PRO A 164 5.70 2.41 16.20
C PRO A 164 5.74 0.91 16.58
N ASP A 165 6.15 0.60 17.80
CA ASP A 165 6.13 -0.78 18.30
C ASP A 165 4.69 -1.31 18.49
N SER A 166 3.71 -0.43 18.50
CA SER A 166 2.26 -0.75 18.59
C SER A 166 1.65 -1.23 17.28
N VAL A 167 2.35 -1.09 16.14
CA VAL A 167 1.84 -1.56 14.84
C VAL A 167 1.77 -3.08 14.81
N THR A 168 0.56 -3.60 14.64
CA THR A 168 0.27 -5.03 14.64
C THR A 168 -0.19 -5.57 13.30
N SER A 169 -0.54 -4.70 12.37
CA SER A 169 -1.07 -5.11 11.06
C SER A 169 -0.35 -4.40 9.92
N MET A 170 -0.08 -5.15 8.84
CA MET A 170 0.45 -4.60 7.60
C MET A 170 -0.38 -5.07 6.41
N TYR A 171 -0.71 -4.12 5.55
CA TYR A 171 -1.47 -4.32 4.31
C TYR A 171 -0.60 -3.92 3.13
N ALA A 172 -0.22 -4.91 2.33
CA ALA A 172 0.67 -4.74 1.18
C ALA A 172 -0.10 -4.62 -0.14
N GLY A 173 0.48 -3.98 -1.13
CA GLY A 173 -0.09 -3.89 -2.48
C GLY A 173 -0.23 -5.26 -3.17
N HIS A 174 0.64 -6.22 -2.83
CA HIS A 174 0.56 -7.58 -3.35
C HIS A 174 0.79 -8.62 -2.26
N GLY A 175 0.20 -9.82 -2.48
CA GLY A 175 0.25 -10.94 -1.54
C GLY A 175 -0.79 -10.82 -0.43
N GLY A 176 -0.50 -11.36 0.74
CA GLY A 176 -1.40 -11.36 1.88
C GLY A 176 -1.23 -10.15 2.79
N ALA A 177 -2.22 -9.91 3.65
CA ALA A 177 -2.04 -9.07 4.83
C ALA A 177 -1.21 -9.83 5.89
N PHE A 178 -0.44 -9.10 6.69
CA PHE A 178 0.30 -9.64 7.83
C PHE A 178 -0.29 -9.11 9.14
N HIS A 179 -0.53 -10.01 10.09
CA HIS A 179 -0.94 -9.68 11.44
C HIS A 179 0.08 -10.23 12.43
N ALA A 180 0.55 -9.39 13.33
CA ALA A 180 1.51 -9.77 14.35
C ALA A 180 0.99 -10.92 15.23
N THR A 181 1.88 -11.80 15.62
CA THR A 181 1.63 -12.92 16.52
C THR A 181 2.54 -12.82 17.74
N ASP A 182 2.42 -13.76 18.69
CA ASP A 182 3.34 -13.84 19.82
C ASP A 182 4.80 -14.06 19.39
N ASP A 183 5.01 -14.69 18.23
CA ASP A 183 6.33 -15.10 17.73
C ASP A 183 6.88 -14.13 16.66
N GLU A 184 6.04 -13.31 16.01
CA GLU A 184 6.46 -12.47 14.89
C GLU A 184 5.72 -11.13 14.86
N THR A 185 6.48 -10.03 14.75
CA THR A 185 5.97 -8.66 14.67
C THR A 185 6.09 -8.10 13.25
N VAL A 186 5.34 -7.02 12.95
CA VAL A 186 5.50 -6.29 11.68
C VAL A 186 6.95 -5.83 11.50
N ARG A 187 7.60 -5.36 12.57
CA ARG A 187 9.01 -4.96 12.56
C ARG A 187 9.93 -6.09 12.12
N THR A 188 9.82 -7.28 12.75
CA THR A 188 10.69 -8.43 12.42
C THR A 188 10.48 -8.93 11.00
N MET A 189 9.27 -8.83 10.48
CA MET A 189 8.99 -9.17 9.09
C MET A 189 9.63 -8.16 8.11
N ILE A 190 9.60 -6.86 8.42
CA ILE A 190 10.26 -5.82 7.60
C ILE A 190 11.79 -5.96 7.69
N GLU A 191 12.37 -6.27 8.85
CA GLU A 191 13.80 -6.54 9.01
C GLU A 191 14.25 -7.70 8.11
N ARG A 192 13.45 -8.76 7.99
CA ARG A 192 13.72 -9.87 7.07
C ARG A 192 13.67 -9.42 5.61
N ALA A 193 12.70 -8.58 5.24
CA ALA A 193 12.64 -8.01 3.89
C ALA A 193 13.88 -7.16 3.58
N LEU A 194 14.35 -6.36 4.55
CA LEU A 194 15.58 -5.57 4.45
C LEU A 194 16.82 -6.47 4.26
N GLU A 195 16.99 -7.51 5.08
CA GLU A 195 18.10 -8.45 4.93
C GLU A 195 18.12 -9.09 3.53
N ARG A 196 16.96 -9.48 3.00
CA ARG A 196 16.84 -10.05 1.65
C ARG A 196 17.25 -9.03 0.57
N ALA A 197 16.80 -7.79 0.72
CA ALA A 197 17.17 -6.73 -0.22
C ALA A 197 18.69 -6.45 -0.20
N GLU A 198 19.31 -6.39 0.98
CA GLU A 198 20.75 -6.16 1.15
C GLU A 198 21.61 -7.33 0.63
N ARG A 199 21.18 -8.56 0.82
CA ARG A 199 21.83 -9.76 0.28
C ARG A 199 21.66 -9.92 -1.21
N ARG A 200 20.85 -9.07 -1.86
CA ARG A 200 20.50 -9.15 -3.28
C ARG A 200 19.92 -10.51 -3.67
N GLU A 201 19.14 -11.09 -2.77
CA GLU A 201 18.40 -12.30 -3.09
C GLU A 201 17.42 -11.98 -4.24
N PRO A 202 17.45 -12.76 -5.35
CA PRO A 202 16.53 -12.51 -6.44
C PRO A 202 15.12 -12.84 -5.98
N LYS A 203 14.18 -11.91 -6.19
CA LYS A 203 12.77 -12.14 -5.88
C LYS A 203 12.18 -13.24 -6.78
N TYR A 204 12.69 -13.34 -8.00
CA TYR A 204 12.37 -14.41 -8.93
C TYR A 204 13.68 -15.05 -9.40
N PRO A 205 13.86 -16.38 -9.23
CA PRO A 205 15.01 -17.07 -9.79
C PRO A 205 15.00 -16.91 -11.31
N GLU A 206 16.18 -16.63 -11.89
CA GLU A 206 16.39 -16.58 -13.35
C GLU A 206 16.13 -17.96 -13.98
#